data_a4dca4e712ba1e78952c8de6c1e8f1cb
#
_entry.id   a4dca4e712ba1e78952c8de6c1e8f1cb
#
_cell.length_a   1.000
_cell.length_b   1.000
_cell.length_c   1.000
_cell.angle_alpha   90.00
_cell.angle_beta   90.00
_cell.angle_gamma   90.00
#
_symmetry.space_group_name_H-M   'P 1'
#
loop_
_entity.id
_entity.type
_entity.pdbx_description
1 polymer ?
#
loop_
_entity_poly.entity_id
_entity_poly.type
_entity_poly.pdbx_seq_one_letter_code
_entity_poly.pdbx_strand_id
1 'polypeptide(L)'
;MSRGRLAGKLGAMSRFLLEHRHEPHECGVAFAAFRGHASPLRHRAALGSCSFGGHALWWTVEADGPDQALALLPFFLAERATATRVDEVDIP
;
A
#
# COMPACT_ATOMS: atom_id res chain seq x y z
N MET A 1 -7.81 19.44 -18.78
CA MET A 1 -7.77 19.03 -18.28
C MET A 1 -7.52 18.30 -17.93
N SER A 2 -7.77 18.43 -18.03
CA SER A 2 -7.52 17.83 -17.43
C SER A 2 -7.52 17.09 -17.17
N ARG A 3 -7.78 17.33 -17.32
CA ARG A 3 -7.82 16.71 -16.79
C ARG A 3 -8.14 16.26 -16.36
N GLY A 4 -8.40 16.64 -16.54
CA GLY A 4 -8.71 16.30 -15.85
C GLY A 4 -9.11 16.17 -15.36
N ARG A 5 -9.20 16.51 -15.41
CA ARG A 5 -9.58 16.52 -14.79
C ARG A 5 -10.23 16.52 -14.35
N LEU A 6 -10.66 16.79 -14.65
CA LEU A 6 -11.22 16.76 -14.02
C LEU A 6 -11.26 16.32 -13.46
N ALA A 7 -11.40 16.64 -13.72
CA ALA A 7 -11.39 16.28 -13.01
C ALA A 7 -11.36 15.97 -12.34
N GLY A 8 -11.32 16.17 -12.29
CA GLY A 8 -11.26 15.96 -11.54
C GLY A 8 -11.58 15.71 -10.88
N LYS A 9 -11.92 16.27 -10.74
CA LYS A 9 -12.13 15.91 -10.17
C LYS A 9 -12.43 15.19 -9.87
N LEU A 10 -12.97 15.87 -10.29
CA LEU A 10 -13.42 14.69 -9.94
C LEU A 10 -12.37 13.72 -9.59
N GLY A 11 -12.33 13.40 -8.44
CA GLY A 11 -11.64 12.36 -7.89
C GLY A 11 -10.44 11.82 -8.57
N ALA A 12 -9.55 12.62 -8.96
CA ALA A 12 -8.31 12.07 -9.46
C ALA A 12 -7.59 11.40 -8.32
N MET A 13 -7.50 10.08 -8.35
CA MET A 13 -6.74 9.34 -7.36
C MET A 13 -5.26 9.41 -7.67
N SER A 14 -4.46 9.46 -6.62
CA SER A 14 -3.01 9.42 -6.74
C SER A 14 -2.51 8.03 -6.45
N ARG A 15 -1.33 7.71 -6.96
CA ARG A 15 -0.69 6.42 -6.72
C ARG A 15 0.22 6.55 -5.51
N PHE A 16 0.16 5.53 -4.66
CA PHE A 16 1.00 5.47 -3.46
C PHE A 16 1.73 4.15 -3.41
N LEU A 17 2.98 4.21 -2.99
CA LEU A 17 3.74 3.03 -2.62
C LEU A 17 3.59 2.87 -1.11
N LEU A 18 3.06 1.72 -0.71
CA LEU A 18 2.95 1.37 0.69
C LEU A 18 4.12 0.46 1.05
N GLU A 19 4.81 0.81 2.11
CA GLU A 19 5.90 -0.01 2.62
C GLU A 19 5.63 -0.34 4.08
N HIS A 20 5.54 -1.63 4.38
CA HIS A 20 5.32 -2.15 5.72
C HIS A 20 6.55 -2.93 6.16
N ARG A 21 6.96 -2.75 7.41
CA ARG A 21 8.05 -3.53 7.99
C ARG A 21 7.59 -4.14 9.29
N HIS A 22 8.03 -5.39 9.55
CA HIS A 22 7.72 -6.08 10.79
C HIS A 22 8.94 -6.82 11.27
N GLU A 23 8.91 -7.27 12.54
CA GLU A 23 9.99 -8.04 13.12
C GLU A 23 9.93 -9.48 12.61
N PRO A 24 11.08 -10.20 12.63
CA PRO A 24 11.10 -11.57 12.12
C PRO A 24 10.06 -12.49 12.75
N HIS A 25 9.76 -12.32 14.04
CA HIS A 25 8.78 -13.17 14.71
C HIS A 25 7.33 -12.79 14.38
N GLU A 26 7.12 -11.72 13.63
CA GLU A 26 5.78 -11.22 13.32
C GLU A 26 5.29 -11.62 11.94
N CYS A 27 6.06 -12.40 11.17
CA CYS A 27 5.65 -12.77 9.80
C CYS A 27 4.27 -13.40 9.77
N GLY A 28 4.00 -14.34 10.66
CA GLY A 28 2.70 -15.00 10.67
C GLY A 28 1.56 -14.06 10.99
N VAL A 29 1.78 -13.14 11.94
CA VAL A 29 0.78 -12.14 12.30
C VAL A 29 0.52 -11.21 11.12
N ALA A 30 1.59 -10.77 10.44
CA ALA A 30 1.45 -9.86 9.31
C ALA A 30 0.60 -10.48 8.20
N PHE A 31 0.87 -11.74 7.84
CA PHE A 31 0.10 -12.39 6.79
C PHE A 31 -1.33 -12.70 7.22
N ALA A 32 -1.54 -13.02 8.49
CA ALA A 32 -2.87 -13.31 9.00
C ALA A 32 -3.71 -12.06 9.21
N ALA A 33 -3.10 -10.88 9.22
CA ALA A 33 -3.80 -9.64 9.56
C ALA A 33 -4.94 -9.31 8.60
N PHE A 34 -4.88 -9.79 7.35
CA PHE A 34 -5.93 -9.55 6.38
C PHE A 34 -7.20 -10.35 6.63
N ARG A 35 -7.16 -11.35 7.52
CA ARG A 35 -8.34 -12.16 7.79
C ARG A 35 -9.44 -11.28 8.37
N GLY A 36 -10.62 -11.33 7.75
CA GLY A 36 -11.75 -10.52 8.17
C GLY A 36 -11.69 -9.06 7.80
N HIS A 37 -10.62 -8.62 7.15
CA HIS A 37 -10.47 -7.23 6.73
C HIS A 37 -10.93 -7.09 5.28
N ALA A 38 -11.96 -6.28 5.05
CA ALA A 38 -12.46 -6.05 3.70
C ALA A 38 -11.57 -5.04 3.00
N SER A 39 -10.80 -5.49 2.03
CA SER A 39 -9.87 -4.64 1.30
C SER A 39 -9.61 -5.23 -0.07
N PRO A 40 -9.45 -4.39 -1.11
CA PRO A 40 -9.06 -4.88 -2.43
C PRO A 40 -7.67 -5.50 -2.45
N LEU A 41 -6.87 -5.29 -1.41
CA LEU A 41 -5.53 -5.88 -1.33
C LEU A 41 -5.55 -7.33 -0.85
N ARG A 42 -6.67 -7.77 -0.25
CA ARG A 42 -6.80 -9.14 0.20
C ARG A 42 -6.79 -10.07 -1.01
N HIS A 43 -6.06 -11.17 -0.91
CA HIS A 43 -5.91 -12.18 -1.98
C HIS A 43 -5.13 -11.66 -3.19
N ARG A 44 -4.47 -10.52 -3.08
CA ARG A 44 -3.60 -10.02 -4.14
C ARG A 44 -2.15 -10.23 -3.73
N ALA A 45 -1.31 -10.41 -4.74
CA ALA A 45 0.12 -10.55 -4.50
C ALA A 45 0.71 -9.21 -4.06
N ALA A 46 1.66 -9.27 -3.15
CA ALA A 46 2.46 -8.13 -2.75
C ALA A 46 3.92 -8.51 -2.93
N LEU A 47 4.78 -7.51 -3.08
CA LEU A 47 6.20 -7.77 -3.04
C LEU A 47 6.60 -7.92 -1.58
N GLY A 48 7.45 -8.89 -1.30
CA GLY A 48 7.88 -9.13 0.06
C GLY A 48 9.31 -9.60 0.10
N SER A 49 9.99 -9.30 1.19
CA SER A 49 11.39 -9.68 1.38
C SER A 49 11.61 -10.62 2.55
N CYS A 50 10.53 -11.17 3.14
CA CYS A 50 10.65 -12.04 4.30
C CYS A 50 11.53 -13.25 4.02
N SER A 51 11.41 -13.86 2.84
CA SER A 51 12.20 -15.04 2.47
C SER A 51 13.70 -14.74 2.36
N PHE A 52 14.04 -13.47 2.28
CA PHE A 52 15.43 -13.03 2.13
C PHE A 52 15.92 -12.26 3.34
N GLY A 53 15.18 -12.33 4.45
CA GLY A 53 15.56 -11.70 5.71
C GLY A 53 15.19 -10.24 5.85
N GLY A 54 14.47 -9.67 4.89
CA GLY A 54 14.16 -8.25 4.90
C GLY A 54 12.91 -7.86 5.67
N HIS A 55 11.96 -8.78 5.79
CA HIS A 55 10.72 -8.62 6.57
C HIS A 55 9.94 -7.36 6.23
N ALA A 56 9.86 -7.04 4.95
CA ALA A 56 9.10 -5.92 4.45
C ALA A 56 8.09 -6.39 3.40
N LEU A 57 7.00 -5.64 3.28
CA LEU A 57 5.99 -5.88 2.25
C LEU A 57 5.72 -4.56 1.54
N TRP A 58 5.48 -4.62 0.24
CA TRP A 58 5.21 -3.44 -0.58
C TRP A 58 3.99 -3.66 -1.45
N TRP A 59 3.18 -2.62 -1.54
CA TRP A 59 2.01 -2.55 -2.44
C TRP A 59 2.04 -1.24 -3.18
N THR A 60 1.50 -1.23 -4.41
CA THR A 60 1.19 0.00 -5.12
C THR A 60 -0.32 0.11 -5.16
N VAL A 61 -0.85 1.25 -4.69
CA VAL A 61 -2.30 1.45 -4.60
C VAL A 61 -2.68 2.83 -5.13
N GLU A 62 -3.94 3.01 -5.46
CA GLU A 62 -4.49 4.31 -5.80
C GLU A 62 -5.46 4.73 -4.71
N ALA A 63 -5.36 5.98 -4.30
CA ALA A 63 -6.18 6.52 -3.23
C ALA A 63 -6.20 8.04 -3.31
N ASP A 64 -7.15 8.66 -2.59
CA ASP A 64 -7.26 10.12 -2.57
C ASP A 64 -6.11 10.78 -1.83
N GLY A 65 -5.56 10.10 -0.84
CA GLY A 65 -4.45 10.63 -0.05
C GLY A 65 -3.76 9.52 0.71
N PRO A 66 -2.68 9.87 1.46
CA PRO A 66 -1.89 8.86 2.18
C PRO A 66 -2.70 8.14 3.26
N ASP A 67 -3.60 8.84 3.95
CA ASP A 67 -4.41 8.19 4.99
C ASP A 67 -5.36 7.16 4.38
N GLN A 68 -5.97 7.50 3.24
CA GLN A 68 -6.84 6.59 2.53
C GLN A 68 -6.08 5.39 1.98
N ALA A 69 -4.83 5.62 1.53
CA ALA A 69 -3.98 4.52 1.08
C ALA A 69 -3.67 3.57 2.22
N LEU A 70 -3.28 4.10 3.38
CA LEU A 70 -2.98 3.27 4.54
C LEU A 70 -4.21 2.53 5.05
N ALA A 71 -5.40 3.12 4.88
CA ALA A 71 -6.65 2.49 5.32
C ALA A 71 -6.98 1.22 4.54
N LEU A 72 -6.32 0.97 3.41
CA LEU A 72 -6.48 -0.28 2.68
C LEU A 72 -5.80 -1.44 3.39
N LEU A 73 -4.90 -1.16 4.32
CA LEU A 73 -4.22 -2.19 5.10
C LEU A 73 -4.94 -2.41 6.42
N PRO A 74 -4.94 -3.66 6.93
CA PRO A 74 -5.40 -3.88 8.30
C PRO A 74 -4.55 -3.10 9.28
N PHE A 75 -5.12 -2.83 10.47
CA PHE A 75 -4.48 -1.95 11.44
C PHE A 75 -3.04 -2.36 11.77
N PHE A 76 -2.83 -3.66 12.01
CA PHE A 76 -1.47 -4.14 12.35
C PHE A 76 -0.46 -3.74 11.29
N LEU A 77 -0.84 -3.87 10.01
CA LEU A 77 0.06 -3.53 8.91
C LEU A 77 0.16 -2.02 8.73
N ALA A 78 -0.97 -1.32 8.87
CA ALA A 78 -1.00 0.13 8.62
C ALA A 78 -0.17 0.90 9.63
N GLU A 79 -0.20 0.50 10.91
CA GLU A 79 0.55 1.23 11.93
C GLU A 79 2.06 1.05 11.80
N ARG A 80 2.49 0.09 10.98
CA ARG A 80 3.90 -0.20 10.70
C ARG A 80 4.23 0.08 9.25
N ALA A 81 3.51 1.00 8.63
CA ALA A 81 3.67 1.26 7.20
C ALA A 81 3.76 2.76 6.93
N THR A 82 4.36 3.07 5.79
CA THR A 82 4.38 4.42 5.26
C THR A 82 3.72 4.42 3.90
N ALA A 83 3.12 5.55 3.53
CA ALA A 83 2.53 5.75 2.22
C ALA A 83 3.29 6.89 1.54
N THR A 84 3.91 6.59 0.42
CA THR A 84 4.68 7.56 -0.34
C THR A 84 4.00 7.78 -1.69
N ARG A 85 3.64 9.02 -1.99
CA ARG A 85 3.07 9.33 -3.28
C ARG A 85 4.14 9.16 -4.35
N VAL A 86 3.80 8.44 -5.41
CA VAL A 86 4.74 8.10 -6.48
C VAL A 86 4.09 8.36 -7.83
N ASP A 87 4.92 8.49 -8.83
CA ASP A 87 4.47 8.61 -10.19
C ASP A 87 5.54 8.00 -11.07
N GLU A 88 5.19 7.73 -12.31
CA GLU A 88 6.16 7.24 -13.26
C GLU A 88 7.00 8.40 -13.75
N VAL A 89 8.29 8.18 -13.85
CA VAL A 89 9.22 9.17 -14.41
C VAL A 89 10.07 8.48 -15.45
N ASP A 90 10.40 9.21 -16.49
CA ASP A 90 11.28 8.68 -17.54
C ASP A 90 12.71 8.86 -17.10
N ILE A 91 13.46 7.76 -17.17
CA ILE A 91 14.87 7.79 -16.82
C ILE A 91 15.67 7.98 -18.11
N PRO A 92 16.45 9.05 -18.20
CA PRO A 92 17.22 9.31 -19.42
C PRO A 92 18.40 8.37 -19.60
#